data_2d6493e371395dd205dac4bceadf16d9
#
_entry.id   2d6493e371395dd205dac4bceadf16d9
#
_cell.length_a   1.000
_cell.length_b   1.000
_cell.length_c   1.000
_cell.angle_alpha   90.00
_cell.angle_beta   90.00
_cell.angle_gamma   90.00
#
_symmetry.space_group_name_H-M   'P 1'
#
loop_
_entity.id
_entity.type
_entity.pdbx_description
1 polymer ?
#
loop_
_entity_poly.entity_id
_entity_poly.type
_entity_poly.pdbx_seq_one_letter_code
_entity_poly.pdbx_strand_id
1 'polypeptide(L)'
;MDNFIRNWIGLFILGSINNLPYVIVVSAAKTIADSFNERNQVGLVVGANVALSVVVKFGNTFFLLKTRYWIRFVINAILMLIGLFGVAYAFSFWFALVCIVFVGASSAFGENVALGFLRLFPSTLVNAWSSGTGMAGVLGAGIYIIFGCVVGAGGQNTAQLKDLTKYAFLLTTPFVALYLISYFFIIKPPQSEDIETNVQRSVRSGNVQEGRAEEKEDERPLMHDAASGEEQVFEAPAEQLMINEETMCRKVLRCLKITGWLSFNLCAVYLFEYIVQGCAAKVRPKSEYNIGCPELYAALSLCYQAGVFVSRSSVQLLRIKRVEILTILQAVNMFIWLFDVHYKFMPTAILPAVMIYVGLLGGASYVNIFYRLLHDDKYPDQDRELCINIVAIFITLGIVLGTVSETILFNTVLKSD
;
A
#
# COMPACT_ATOMS: atom_id res chain seq x y z
N MET A 1 0.95 -9.81 -27.70
CA MET A 1 0.65 -8.75 -26.70
C MET A 1 1.98 -8.08 -26.38
N ASP A 2 2.05 -6.78 -26.50
CA ASP A 2 3.26 -6.01 -26.22
C ASP A 2 3.76 -6.32 -24.80
N ASN A 3 5.06 -6.46 -24.61
CA ASN A 3 5.66 -6.77 -23.32
C ASN A 3 5.28 -5.72 -22.25
N PHE A 4 5.15 -4.46 -22.65
CA PHE A 4 4.70 -3.39 -21.79
C PHE A 4 3.27 -3.62 -21.27
N ILE A 5 2.30 -3.84 -22.16
CA ILE A 5 0.88 -4.05 -21.77
C ILE A 5 0.76 -5.28 -20.88
N ARG A 6 1.48 -6.36 -21.21
CA ARG A 6 1.47 -7.59 -20.40
C ARG A 6 2.00 -7.36 -18.99
N ASN A 7 3.13 -6.69 -18.87
CA ASN A 7 3.73 -6.36 -17.58
C ASN A 7 2.85 -5.37 -16.78
N TRP A 8 2.21 -4.41 -17.49
CA TRP A 8 1.27 -3.49 -16.87
C TRP A 8 0.09 -4.24 -16.25
N ILE A 9 -0.55 -5.13 -17.00
CA ILE A 9 -1.66 -5.96 -16.49
C ILE A 9 -1.20 -6.84 -15.32
N GLY A 10 -0.04 -7.50 -15.46
CA GLY A 10 0.50 -8.35 -14.41
C GLY A 10 0.78 -7.59 -13.12
N LEU A 11 1.42 -6.44 -13.18
CA LEU A 11 1.73 -5.62 -12.01
C LEU A 11 0.46 -5.01 -11.39
N PHE A 12 -0.54 -4.64 -12.21
CA PHE A 12 -1.84 -4.19 -11.72
C PHE A 12 -2.56 -5.29 -10.93
N ILE A 13 -2.62 -6.52 -11.46
CA ILE A 13 -3.21 -7.68 -10.78
C ILE A 13 -2.44 -7.98 -9.50
N LEU A 14 -1.11 -7.99 -9.56
CA LEU A 14 -0.25 -8.25 -8.41
C LEU A 14 -0.51 -7.24 -7.27
N GLY A 15 -0.58 -5.95 -7.60
CA GLY A 15 -0.88 -4.89 -6.65
C GLY A 15 -2.29 -4.97 -6.07
N SER A 16 -3.28 -5.27 -6.93
CA SER A 16 -4.67 -5.43 -6.49
C SER A 16 -4.82 -6.56 -5.47
N ILE A 17 -4.23 -7.71 -5.74
CA ILE A 17 -4.38 -8.88 -4.88
C ILE A 17 -3.54 -8.74 -3.61
N ASN A 18 -2.36 -8.09 -3.69
CA ASN A 18 -1.51 -7.91 -2.51
C ASN A 18 -2.23 -7.18 -1.36
N ASN A 19 -3.00 -6.14 -1.68
CA ASN A 19 -3.67 -5.32 -0.69
C ASN A 19 -5.12 -5.74 -0.40
N LEU A 20 -5.71 -6.59 -1.24
CA LEU A 20 -7.12 -7.00 -1.10
C LEU A 20 -7.44 -7.61 0.27
N PRO A 21 -6.67 -8.58 0.82
CA PRO A 21 -6.95 -9.15 2.13
C PRO A 21 -6.92 -8.10 3.26
N TYR A 22 -5.96 -7.19 3.20
CA TYR A 22 -5.84 -6.08 4.16
C TYR A 22 -7.10 -5.20 4.17
N VAL A 23 -7.57 -4.80 2.99
CA VAL A 23 -8.75 -3.94 2.87
C VAL A 23 -10.02 -4.65 3.34
N ILE A 24 -10.18 -5.94 3.05
CA ILE A 24 -11.33 -6.72 3.52
C ILE A 24 -11.35 -6.77 5.04
N VAL A 25 -10.21 -6.97 5.72
CA VAL A 25 -10.13 -6.90 7.19
C VAL A 25 -10.60 -5.53 7.70
N VAL A 26 -10.10 -4.43 7.13
CA VAL A 26 -10.48 -3.07 7.55
C VAL A 26 -11.98 -2.84 7.34
N SER A 27 -12.52 -3.24 6.19
CA SER A 27 -13.95 -3.08 5.88
C SER A 27 -14.83 -3.94 6.77
N ALA A 28 -14.38 -5.14 7.14
CA ALA A 28 -15.08 -6.09 8.00
C ALA A 28 -14.82 -5.90 9.50
N ALA A 29 -13.95 -4.95 9.89
CA ALA A 29 -13.45 -4.85 11.27
C ALA A 29 -14.57 -4.79 12.32
N LYS A 30 -15.61 -3.99 12.07
CA LYS A 30 -16.76 -3.90 12.93
C LYS A 30 -17.55 -5.23 12.97
N THR A 31 -17.80 -5.84 11.81
CA THR A 31 -18.52 -7.12 11.74
C THR A 31 -17.75 -8.24 12.45
N ILE A 32 -16.43 -8.27 12.32
CA ILE A 32 -15.57 -9.22 13.04
C ILE A 32 -15.74 -9.03 14.55
N ALA A 33 -15.60 -7.81 15.04
CA ALA A 33 -15.75 -7.51 16.47
C ALA A 33 -17.16 -7.88 16.99
N ASP A 34 -18.20 -7.47 16.27
CA ASP A 34 -19.59 -7.75 16.63
C ASP A 34 -19.92 -9.26 16.60
N SER A 35 -19.29 -10.03 15.70
CA SER A 35 -19.50 -11.48 15.58
C SER A 35 -19.01 -12.27 16.80
N PHE A 36 -18.11 -11.68 17.59
CA PHE A 36 -17.61 -12.25 18.84
C PHE A 36 -18.12 -11.51 20.09
N ASN A 37 -19.09 -10.60 19.96
CA ASN A 37 -19.63 -9.72 21.01
C ASN A 37 -18.59 -8.72 21.59
N GLU A 38 -17.55 -8.42 20.84
CA GLU A 38 -16.45 -7.51 21.23
C GLU A 38 -16.61 -6.13 20.56
N ARG A 39 -17.81 -5.54 20.64
CA ARG A 39 -18.22 -4.31 19.92
C ARG A 39 -17.28 -3.11 20.09
N ASN A 40 -16.61 -3.00 21.25
CA ASN A 40 -15.69 -1.91 21.56
C ASN A 40 -14.26 -2.15 21.06
N GLN A 41 -13.97 -3.31 20.46
CA GLN A 41 -12.62 -3.75 20.09
C GLN A 41 -12.33 -3.64 18.58
N VAL A 42 -13.09 -2.82 17.85
CA VAL A 42 -12.85 -2.58 16.42
C VAL A 42 -11.42 -2.08 16.17
N GLY A 43 -10.93 -1.18 17.03
CA GLY A 43 -9.55 -0.69 16.97
C GLY A 43 -8.50 -1.78 17.11
N LEU A 44 -8.76 -2.85 17.91
CA LEU A 44 -7.84 -3.99 18.01
C LEU A 44 -7.78 -4.79 16.71
N VAL A 45 -8.89 -4.92 15.97
CA VAL A 45 -8.92 -5.59 14.67
C VAL A 45 -8.06 -4.84 13.67
N VAL A 46 -8.22 -3.52 13.58
CA VAL A 46 -7.41 -2.67 12.71
C VAL A 46 -5.96 -2.64 13.18
N GLY A 47 -5.74 -2.53 14.48
CA GLY A 47 -4.40 -2.57 15.08
C GLY A 47 -3.66 -3.89 14.81
N ALA A 48 -4.33 -5.03 14.92
CA ALA A 48 -3.77 -6.35 14.59
C ALA A 48 -3.32 -6.41 13.12
N ASN A 49 -4.09 -5.81 12.22
CA ASN A 49 -3.79 -5.78 10.79
C ASN A 49 -2.50 -4.99 10.44
N VAL A 50 -2.01 -4.14 11.33
CA VAL A 50 -0.76 -3.39 11.13
C VAL A 50 0.36 -3.76 12.10
N ALA A 51 0.07 -4.57 13.13
CA ALA A 51 0.95 -4.82 14.26
C ALA A 51 2.35 -5.33 13.87
N LEU A 52 2.44 -6.29 12.96
CA LEU A 52 3.72 -6.86 12.50
C LEU A 52 4.29 -6.17 11.25
N SER A 53 3.60 -5.20 10.66
CA SER A 53 4.02 -4.60 9.38
C SER A 53 5.43 -3.99 9.47
N VAL A 54 5.76 -3.31 10.57
CA VAL A 54 7.10 -2.74 10.78
C VAL A 54 8.14 -3.84 10.88
N VAL A 55 7.89 -4.87 11.70
CA VAL A 55 8.83 -5.98 11.92
C VAL A 55 9.11 -6.72 10.62
N VAL A 56 8.07 -6.98 9.84
CA VAL A 56 8.18 -7.69 8.55
C VAL A 56 8.94 -6.85 7.51
N LYS A 57 8.68 -5.55 7.45
CA LYS A 57 9.41 -4.64 6.55
C LYS A 57 10.91 -4.54 6.94
N PHE A 58 11.21 -4.47 8.23
CA PHE A 58 12.59 -4.57 8.72
C PHE A 58 13.21 -5.93 8.39
N GLY A 59 12.51 -7.03 8.66
CA GLY A 59 12.98 -8.38 8.35
C GLY A 59 13.30 -8.56 6.88
N ASN A 60 12.45 -8.07 5.97
CA ASN A 60 12.72 -8.07 4.54
C ASN A 60 13.97 -7.24 4.20
N THR A 61 14.10 -6.05 4.77
CA THR A 61 15.20 -5.12 4.50
C THR A 61 16.55 -5.67 4.96
N PHE A 62 16.64 -6.35 6.09
CA PHE A 62 17.92 -6.80 6.65
C PHE A 62 18.28 -8.24 6.27
N PHE A 63 17.30 -9.13 6.13
CA PHE A 63 17.56 -10.57 5.96
C PHE A 63 17.22 -11.09 4.58
N LEU A 64 16.20 -10.56 3.91
CA LEU A 64 15.67 -11.13 2.68
C LEU A 64 16.09 -10.40 1.40
N LEU A 65 16.79 -9.27 1.46
CA LEU A 65 17.24 -8.54 0.27
C LEU A 65 18.09 -9.42 -0.68
N LYS A 66 18.90 -10.34 -0.12
CA LYS A 66 19.72 -11.30 -0.90
C LYS A 66 18.92 -12.49 -1.44
N THR A 67 17.67 -12.65 -1.01
CA THR A 67 16.83 -13.79 -1.41
C THR A 67 16.15 -13.49 -2.76
N ARG A 68 16.06 -14.51 -3.63
CA ARG A 68 15.42 -14.39 -4.95
C ARG A 68 13.96 -13.94 -4.81
N TYR A 69 13.47 -13.09 -5.70
CA TYR A 69 12.11 -12.53 -5.66
C TYR A 69 11.02 -13.61 -5.65
N TRP A 70 11.16 -14.68 -6.45
CA TRP A 70 10.15 -15.74 -6.52
C TRP A 70 9.91 -16.41 -5.15
N ILE A 71 10.96 -16.61 -4.34
CA ILE A 71 10.81 -17.18 -2.99
C ILE A 71 10.01 -16.22 -2.12
N ARG A 72 10.32 -14.93 -2.17
CA ARG A 72 9.61 -13.89 -1.41
C ARG A 72 8.12 -13.81 -1.80
N PHE A 73 7.79 -13.89 -3.10
CA PHE A 73 6.40 -13.91 -3.56
C PHE A 73 5.64 -15.16 -3.13
N VAL A 74 6.27 -16.33 -3.13
CA VAL A 74 5.66 -17.59 -2.64
C VAL A 74 5.43 -17.53 -1.13
N ILE A 75 6.40 -17.06 -0.35
CA ILE A 75 6.24 -16.86 1.10
C ILE A 75 5.06 -15.91 1.36
N ASN A 76 4.95 -14.83 0.61
CA ASN A 76 3.83 -13.89 0.74
C ASN A 76 2.48 -14.55 0.48
N ALA A 77 2.36 -15.34 -0.58
CA ALA A 77 1.14 -16.08 -0.89
C ALA A 77 0.74 -17.06 0.23
N ILE A 78 1.70 -17.75 0.81
CA ILE A 78 1.46 -18.65 1.95
C ILE A 78 0.94 -17.88 3.16
N LEU A 79 1.56 -16.73 3.49
CA LEU A 79 1.10 -15.86 4.58
C LEU A 79 -0.33 -15.35 4.34
N MET A 80 -0.66 -14.96 3.10
CA MET A 80 -2.03 -14.58 2.73
C MET A 80 -3.02 -15.71 2.99
N LEU A 81 -2.71 -16.93 2.55
CA LEU A 81 -3.59 -18.10 2.73
C LEU A 81 -3.80 -18.42 4.20
N ILE A 82 -2.73 -18.44 5.00
CA ILE A 82 -2.82 -18.68 6.46
C ILE A 82 -3.75 -17.66 7.10
N GLY A 83 -3.57 -16.36 6.77
CA GLY A 83 -4.40 -15.29 7.31
C GLY A 83 -5.87 -15.41 6.89
N LEU A 84 -6.14 -15.57 5.59
CA LEU A 84 -7.50 -15.66 5.05
C LEU A 84 -8.28 -16.86 5.59
N PHE A 85 -7.69 -18.06 5.54
CA PHE A 85 -8.33 -19.26 6.08
C PHE A 85 -8.48 -19.18 7.60
N GLY A 86 -7.47 -18.64 8.30
CA GLY A 86 -7.52 -18.50 9.74
C GLY A 86 -8.65 -17.58 10.20
N VAL A 87 -8.86 -16.43 9.54
CA VAL A 87 -9.99 -15.53 9.87
C VAL A 87 -11.32 -16.17 9.49
N ALA A 88 -11.40 -16.83 8.32
CA ALA A 88 -12.64 -17.48 7.86
C ALA A 88 -13.15 -18.56 8.84
N TYR A 89 -12.25 -19.27 9.50
CA TYR A 89 -12.58 -20.34 10.43
C TYR A 89 -12.25 -20.01 11.89
N ALA A 90 -12.21 -18.70 12.22
CA ALA A 90 -11.90 -18.27 13.57
C ALA A 90 -12.98 -18.71 14.57
N PHE A 91 -12.56 -19.43 15.61
CA PHE A 91 -13.40 -19.92 16.68
C PHE A 91 -13.46 -18.98 17.89
N SER A 92 -12.49 -18.06 18.02
CA SER A 92 -12.45 -17.05 19.07
C SER A 92 -11.93 -15.72 18.54
N PHE A 93 -12.24 -14.62 19.24
CA PHE A 93 -11.79 -13.28 18.88
C PHE A 93 -10.26 -13.17 18.85
N TRP A 94 -9.58 -13.70 19.87
CA TRP A 94 -8.12 -13.67 19.94
C TRP A 94 -7.44 -14.46 18.82
N PHE A 95 -8.01 -15.61 18.45
CA PHE A 95 -7.52 -16.38 17.30
C PHE A 95 -7.72 -15.62 15.99
N ALA A 96 -8.87 -14.95 15.83
CA ALA A 96 -9.10 -14.08 14.68
C ALA A 96 -8.06 -12.97 14.60
N LEU A 97 -7.73 -12.31 15.72
CA LEU A 97 -6.69 -11.27 15.76
C LEU A 97 -5.32 -11.81 15.33
N VAL A 98 -4.91 -12.99 15.81
CA VAL A 98 -3.65 -13.61 15.37
C VAL A 98 -3.65 -13.86 13.87
N CYS A 99 -4.75 -14.35 13.30
CA CYS A 99 -4.85 -14.57 11.85
C CYS A 99 -4.85 -13.26 11.07
N ILE A 100 -5.46 -12.20 11.59
CA ILE A 100 -5.44 -10.85 11.02
C ILE A 100 -4.01 -10.29 11.01
N VAL A 101 -3.21 -10.57 12.03
CA VAL A 101 -1.78 -10.20 12.04
C VAL A 101 -1.05 -10.82 10.84
N PHE A 102 -1.34 -12.07 10.46
CA PHE A 102 -0.76 -12.68 9.26
C PHE A 102 -1.26 -12.00 7.96
N VAL A 103 -2.52 -11.59 7.89
CA VAL A 103 -3.04 -10.82 6.75
C VAL A 103 -2.28 -9.51 6.60
N GLY A 104 -2.15 -8.75 7.66
CA GLY A 104 -1.41 -7.47 7.64
C GLY A 104 0.08 -7.65 7.34
N ALA A 105 0.71 -8.67 7.92
CA ALA A 105 2.10 -9.02 7.64
C ALA A 105 2.31 -9.36 6.16
N SER A 106 1.41 -10.12 5.54
CA SER A 106 1.50 -10.46 4.12
C SER A 106 1.36 -9.22 3.23
N SER A 107 0.41 -8.34 3.51
CA SER A 107 0.23 -7.09 2.75
C SER A 107 1.49 -6.22 2.81
N ALA A 108 2.05 -6.02 4.01
CA ALA A 108 3.24 -5.21 4.23
C ALA A 108 4.51 -5.83 3.59
N PHE A 109 4.64 -7.16 3.69
CA PHE A 109 5.76 -7.90 3.10
C PHE A 109 5.70 -7.83 1.57
N GLY A 110 4.55 -8.15 0.99
CA GLY A 110 4.35 -8.14 -0.45
C GLY A 110 4.52 -6.75 -1.06
N GLU A 111 4.06 -5.69 -0.38
CA GLU A 111 4.32 -4.30 -0.81
C GLU A 111 5.82 -4.01 -0.89
N ASN A 112 6.58 -4.36 0.14
CA ASN A 112 8.02 -4.13 0.19
C ASN A 112 8.76 -4.92 -0.91
N VAL A 113 8.39 -6.19 -1.10
CA VAL A 113 8.97 -7.05 -2.13
C VAL A 113 8.66 -6.53 -3.53
N ALA A 114 7.41 -6.12 -3.77
CA ALA A 114 6.98 -5.65 -5.08
C ALA A 114 7.59 -4.28 -5.44
N LEU A 115 7.68 -3.36 -4.47
CA LEU A 115 8.35 -2.06 -4.70
C LEU A 115 9.84 -2.25 -5.02
N GLY A 116 10.51 -3.19 -4.35
CA GLY A 116 11.87 -3.58 -4.70
C GLY A 116 11.98 -4.25 -6.10
N PHE A 117 10.99 -5.07 -6.46
CA PHE A 117 10.92 -5.74 -7.76
C PHE A 117 10.65 -4.77 -8.92
N LEU A 118 9.91 -3.68 -8.66
CA LEU A 118 9.58 -2.66 -9.66
C LEU A 118 10.82 -1.94 -10.21
N ARG A 119 11.94 -1.92 -9.47
CA ARG A 119 13.21 -1.34 -9.97
C ARG A 119 13.75 -2.03 -11.22
N LEU A 120 13.32 -3.28 -11.49
CA LEU A 120 13.71 -4.04 -12.69
C LEU A 120 12.94 -3.62 -13.95
N PHE A 121 11.98 -2.71 -13.82
CA PHE A 121 11.08 -2.30 -14.88
C PHE A 121 11.19 -0.81 -15.18
N PRO A 122 10.77 -0.39 -16.37
CA PRO A 122 10.61 1.03 -16.66
C PRO A 122 9.68 1.70 -15.63
N SER A 123 10.02 2.90 -15.28
CA SER A 123 9.33 3.71 -14.26
C SER A 123 7.85 3.93 -14.52
N THR A 124 7.44 3.92 -15.78
CA THR A 124 6.04 4.01 -16.21
C THR A 124 5.18 2.86 -15.67
N LEU A 125 5.78 1.69 -15.36
CA LEU A 125 5.10 0.53 -14.79
C LEU A 125 4.84 0.64 -13.28
N VAL A 126 5.45 1.60 -12.59
CA VAL A 126 5.11 1.93 -11.19
C VAL A 126 3.64 2.30 -11.06
N ASN A 127 3.10 2.99 -12.07
CA ASN A 127 1.69 3.35 -12.11
C ASN A 127 0.77 2.12 -12.13
N ALA A 128 1.17 1.04 -12.80
CA ALA A 128 0.40 -0.20 -12.83
C ALA A 128 0.25 -0.82 -11.44
N TRP A 129 1.36 -0.93 -10.69
CA TRP A 129 1.34 -1.39 -9.30
C TRP A 129 0.53 -0.46 -8.40
N SER A 130 0.76 0.85 -8.47
CA SER A 130 0.07 1.83 -7.64
C SER A 130 -1.44 1.86 -7.91
N SER A 131 -1.85 1.80 -9.19
CA SER A 131 -3.25 1.67 -9.57
C SER A 131 -3.86 0.36 -9.06
N GLY A 132 -3.12 -0.75 -9.17
CA GLY A 132 -3.54 -2.04 -8.64
C GLY A 132 -3.80 -1.99 -7.13
N THR A 133 -2.86 -1.45 -6.36
CA THR A 133 -3.03 -1.30 -4.90
C THR A 133 -4.21 -0.39 -4.54
N GLY A 134 -4.49 0.64 -5.34
CA GLY A 134 -5.69 1.47 -5.20
C GLY A 134 -6.97 0.70 -5.54
N MET A 135 -6.97 -0.12 -6.62
CA MET A 135 -8.10 -0.95 -7.00
C MET A 135 -8.44 -1.99 -5.93
N ALA A 136 -7.46 -2.51 -5.20
CA ALA A 136 -7.67 -3.40 -4.06
C ALA A 136 -8.64 -2.80 -3.04
N GLY A 137 -8.52 -1.49 -2.79
CA GLY A 137 -9.40 -0.74 -1.91
C GLY A 137 -10.85 -0.75 -2.38
N VAL A 138 -11.06 -0.42 -3.65
CA VAL A 138 -12.41 -0.40 -4.26
C VAL A 138 -13.02 -1.80 -4.30
N LEU A 139 -12.24 -2.80 -4.71
CA LEU A 139 -12.70 -4.19 -4.77
C LEU A 139 -13.01 -4.73 -3.37
N GLY A 140 -12.14 -4.52 -2.38
CA GLY A 140 -12.32 -5.02 -1.03
C GLY A 140 -13.54 -4.40 -0.33
N ALA A 141 -13.66 -3.06 -0.36
CA ALA A 141 -14.80 -2.36 0.20
C ALA A 141 -16.10 -2.69 -0.57
N GLY A 142 -16.04 -2.76 -1.91
CA GLY A 142 -17.19 -3.10 -2.76
C GLY A 142 -17.70 -4.52 -2.52
N ILE A 143 -16.81 -5.52 -2.51
CA ILE A 143 -17.14 -6.91 -2.20
C ILE A 143 -17.79 -6.99 -0.82
N TYR A 144 -17.19 -6.35 0.19
CA TYR A 144 -17.73 -6.36 1.54
C TYR A 144 -19.14 -5.76 1.61
N ILE A 145 -19.39 -4.64 0.93
CA ILE A 145 -20.72 -4.01 0.86
C ILE A 145 -21.74 -4.94 0.17
N ILE A 146 -21.38 -5.50 -0.98
CA ILE A 146 -22.29 -6.42 -1.73
C ILE A 146 -22.67 -7.60 -0.84
N PHE A 147 -21.70 -8.24 -0.19
CA PHE A 147 -21.96 -9.35 0.73
C PHE A 147 -22.79 -8.92 1.92
N GLY A 148 -22.45 -7.79 2.55
CA GLY A 148 -23.21 -7.26 3.67
C GLY A 148 -24.67 -6.98 3.31
N CYS A 149 -24.95 -6.48 2.10
CA CYS A 149 -26.29 -6.20 1.64
C CYS A 149 -27.06 -7.47 1.24
N VAL A 150 -26.41 -8.45 0.61
CA VAL A 150 -27.05 -9.72 0.18
C VAL A 150 -27.37 -10.62 1.37
N VAL A 151 -26.46 -10.72 2.34
CA VAL A 151 -26.65 -11.58 3.54
C VAL A 151 -27.58 -10.93 4.57
N GLY A 152 -27.94 -9.68 4.36
CA GLY A 152 -28.85 -8.92 5.23
C GLY A 152 -28.09 -8.22 6.35
N ALA A 153 -27.51 -7.09 6.06
CA ALA A 153 -26.84 -6.21 7.01
C ALA A 153 -27.72 -5.66 8.15
N GLY A 154 -29.00 -6.07 8.20
CA GLY A 154 -29.93 -5.81 9.29
C GLY A 154 -29.99 -6.91 10.36
N GLY A 155 -29.31 -8.04 10.16
CA GLY A 155 -29.31 -9.16 11.11
C GLY A 155 -28.38 -8.87 12.29
N GLN A 156 -28.95 -8.65 13.46
CA GLN A 156 -28.20 -8.51 14.72
C GLN A 156 -27.72 -9.85 15.29
N ASN A 157 -27.84 -10.94 14.54
CA ASN A 157 -27.49 -12.28 15.00
C ASN A 157 -25.99 -12.55 14.76
N THR A 158 -25.25 -12.84 15.83
CA THR A 158 -23.82 -13.17 15.79
C THR A 158 -23.46 -14.31 14.84
N ALA A 159 -24.35 -15.28 14.64
CA ALA A 159 -24.16 -16.38 13.71
C ALA A 159 -24.11 -15.89 12.25
N GLN A 160 -25.02 -15.02 11.84
CA GLN A 160 -25.05 -14.43 10.50
C GLN A 160 -23.81 -13.56 10.24
N LEU A 161 -23.34 -12.82 11.25
CA LEU A 161 -22.12 -12.02 11.14
C LEU A 161 -20.87 -12.90 10.98
N LYS A 162 -20.82 -14.06 11.65
CA LYS A 162 -19.74 -15.04 11.45
C LYS A 162 -19.75 -15.62 10.05
N ASP A 163 -20.93 -15.98 9.53
CA ASP A 163 -21.07 -16.52 8.18
C ASP A 163 -20.70 -15.47 7.14
N LEU A 164 -21.11 -14.21 7.30
CA LEU A 164 -20.71 -13.10 6.44
C LEU A 164 -19.18 -12.96 6.40
N THR A 165 -18.55 -12.94 7.55
CA THR A 165 -17.08 -12.87 7.67
C THR A 165 -16.44 -14.07 6.96
N LYS A 166 -16.88 -15.29 7.26
CA LYS A 166 -16.36 -16.53 6.67
C LYS A 166 -16.41 -16.49 5.14
N TYR A 167 -17.56 -16.19 4.55
CA TYR A 167 -17.73 -16.18 3.10
C TYR A 167 -16.95 -15.05 2.43
N ALA A 168 -16.89 -13.86 3.02
CA ALA A 168 -16.09 -12.74 2.49
C ALA A 168 -14.59 -13.11 2.39
N PHE A 169 -14.04 -13.77 3.41
CA PHE A 169 -12.65 -14.19 3.41
C PHE A 169 -12.39 -15.40 2.49
N LEU A 170 -13.29 -16.39 2.46
CA LEU A 170 -13.16 -17.56 1.55
C LEU A 170 -13.22 -17.15 0.08
N LEU A 171 -14.08 -16.20 -0.29
CA LEU A 171 -14.17 -15.70 -1.66
C LEU A 171 -12.87 -15.03 -2.11
N THR A 172 -12.11 -14.47 -1.18
CA THR A 172 -10.83 -13.81 -1.47
C THR A 172 -9.71 -14.83 -1.74
N THR A 173 -9.82 -16.04 -1.21
CA THR A 173 -8.77 -17.06 -1.27
C THR A 173 -8.34 -17.44 -2.70
N PRO A 174 -9.24 -17.63 -3.70
CA PRO A 174 -8.87 -17.95 -5.07
C PRO A 174 -7.98 -16.88 -5.74
N PHE A 175 -8.10 -15.62 -5.32
CA PHE A 175 -7.27 -14.55 -5.87
C PHE A 175 -5.78 -14.73 -5.54
N VAL A 176 -5.43 -15.47 -4.47
CA VAL A 176 -4.03 -15.78 -4.15
C VAL A 176 -3.39 -16.67 -5.24
N ALA A 177 -4.16 -17.56 -5.87
CA ALA A 177 -3.66 -18.30 -7.03
C ALA A 177 -3.39 -17.36 -8.21
N LEU A 178 -4.28 -16.39 -8.47
CA LEU A 178 -4.09 -15.38 -9.51
C LEU A 178 -2.87 -14.47 -9.22
N TYR A 179 -2.55 -14.20 -7.96
CA TYR A 179 -1.32 -13.49 -7.56
C TYR A 179 -0.06 -14.23 -8.02
N LEU A 180 0.02 -15.53 -7.78
CA LEU A 180 1.15 -16.35 -8.23
C LEU A 180 1.17 -16.53 -9.75
N ILE A 181 0.00 -16.73 -10.38
CA ILE A 181 -0.12 -16.79 -11.84
C ILE A 181 0.39 -15.47 -12.46
N SER A 182 0.03 -14.33 -11.89
CA SER A 182 0.50 -13.04 -12.39
C SER A 182 2.02 -12.94 -12.33
N TYR A 183 2.64 -13.32 -11.22
CA TYR A 183 4.09 -13.26 -11.07
C TYR A 183 4.82 -14.23 -12.00
N PHE A 184 4.41 -15.51 -12.06
CA PHE A 184 5.17 -16.55 -12.79
C PHE A 184 4.88 -16.57 -14.29
N PHE A 185 3.67 -16.21 -14.73
CA PHE A 185 3.24 -16.43 -16.11
C PHE A 185 2.95 -15.14 -16.87
N ILE A 186 2.49 -14.08 -16.19
CA ILE A 186 2.13 -12.83 -16.87
C ILE A 186 3.33 -11.89 -16.89
N ILE A 187 3.99 -11.64 -15.76
CA ILE A 187 5.08 -10.68 -15.65
C ILE A 187 6.36 -11.30 -16.24
N LYS A 188 7.01 -10.55 -17.12
CA LYS A 188 8.34 -10.89 -17.64
C LYS A 188 9.28 -9.71 -17.43
N PRO A 189 10.25 -9.83 -16.51
CA PRO A 189 11.29 -8.83 -16.38
C PRO A 189 12.04 -8.66 -17.72
N PRO A 190 12.49 -7.47 -18.07
CA PRO A 190 13.32 -7.27 -19.25
C PRO A 190 14.61 -8.09 -19.11
N GLN A 191 15.00 -8.77 -20.19
CA GLN A 191 16.29 -9.46 -20.26
C GLN A 191 17.39 -8.43 -20.53
N SER A 192 18.62 -8.72 -20.09
CA SER A 192 19.78 -7.82 -20.29
C SER A 192 20.01 -7.46 -21.78
N GLU A 193 19.77 -8.38 -22.68
CA GLU A 193 19.85 -8.15 -24.14
C GLU A 193 18.85 -7.10 -24.66
N ASP A 194 17.65 -7.02 -24.08
CA ASP A 194 16.65 -6.00 -24.43
C ASP A 194 17.09 -4.61 -23.99
N ILE A 195 17.87 -4.53 -22.91
CA ILE A 195 18.41 -3.27 -22.35
C ILE A 195 19.52 -2.74 -23.29
N GLU A 196 20.45 -3.58 -23.73
CA GLU A 196 21.52 -3.20 -24.66
C GLU A 196 20.97 -2.75 -26.02
N THR A 197 19.95 -3.45 -26.54
CA THR A 197 19.33 -3.11 -27.82
C THR A 197 18.58 -1.77 -27.75
N ASN A 198 17.95 -1.46 -26.65
CA ASN A 198 17.26 -0.18 -26.43
C ASN A 198 18.23 0.98 -26.21
N VAL A 199 19.34 0.76 -25.50
CA VAL A 199 20.43 1.74 -25.32
C VAL A 199 21.10 2.03 -26.67
N GLN A 200 21.38 1.01 -27.48
CA GLN A 200 21.97 1.21 -28.82
C GLN A 200 20.99 1.91 -29.78
N ARG A 201 19.68 1.65 -29.70
CA ARG A 201 18.67 2.38 -30.47
C ARG A 201 18.57 3.84 -30.03
N SER A 202 18.63 4.10 -28.74
CA SER A 202 18.60 5.46 -28.18
C SER A 202 19.84 6.27 -28.62
N VAL A 203 21.01 5.68 -28.56
CA VAL A 203 22.27 6.31 -29.01
C VAL A 203 22.27 6.55 -30.53
N ARG A 204 21.72 5.63 -31.33
CA ARG A 204 21.58 5.80 -32.78
C ARG A 204 20.54 6.86 -33.17
N SER A 205 19.48 7.03 -32.38
CA SER A 205 18.46 8.06 -32.60
C SER A 205 18.92 9.45 -32.13
N GLY A 206 19.81 9.52 -31.13
CA GLY A 206 20.36 10.79 -30.60
C GLY A 206 21.27 11.54 -31.58
N ASN A 207 21.82 10.86 -32.60
CA ASN A 207 22.65 11.52 -33.64
C ASN A 207 21.82 12.21 -34.75
N VAL A 208 20.49 12.30 -34.66
CA VAL A 208 19.65 12.87 -35.74
C VAL A 208 18.76 14.05 -35.29
N GLN A 209 18.64 14.37 -34.01
CA GLN A 209 17.78 15.49 -33.54
C GLN A 209 18.29 16.15 -32.25
N GLU A 210 19.20 17.09 -32.38
CA GLU A 210 19.37 18.23 -31.46
C GLU A 210 18.15 19.15 -31.59
N GLY A 211 17.01 18.83 -31.03
CA GLY A 211 15.84 19.71 -31.16
C GLY A 211 14.56 19.34 -30.44
N ARG A 212 14.55 18.28 -29.65
CA ARG A 212 13.36 17.87 -28.88
C ARG A 212 13.74 17.11 -27.62
N ALA A 213 14.29 17.83 -26.66
CA ALA A 213 14.92 17.25 -25.46
C ALA A 213 13.98 17.06 -24.26
N GLU A 214 12.67 17.31 -24.34
CA GLU A 214 11.79 17.29 -23.15
C GLU A 214 10.81 16.12 -23.04
N GLU A 215 10.68 15.25 -24.05
CA GLU A 215 9.65 14.19 -24.02
C GLU A 215 10.17 12.74 -23.93
N LYS A 216 11.48 12.50 -23.80
CA LYS A 216 12.05 11.14 -23.84
C LYS A 216 12.73 10.65 -22.56
N GLU A 217 12.57 11.33 -21.45
CA GLU A 217 13.21 10.94 -20.18
C GLU A 217 12.52 9.77 -19.47
N ASP A 218 11.30 9.39 -19.86
CA ASP A 218 10.48 8.37 -19.20
C ASP A 218 10.78 6.91 -19.62
N GLU A 219 11.69 6.65 -20.57
CA GLU A 219 11.94 5.30 -21.09
C GLU A 219 13.24 4.64 -20.64
N ARG A 220 13.99 5.22 -19.70
CA ARG A 220 15.23 4.59 -19.21
C ARG A 220 14.92 3.47 -18.22
N PRO A 221 15.49 2.27 -18.39
CA PRO A 221 15.45 1.22 -17.38
C PRO A 221 16.19 1.67 -16.11
N LEU A 222 15.65 1.31 -14.95
CA LEU A 222 16.19 1.63 -13.63
C LEU A 222 17.50 0.90 -13.28
N MET A 223 18.09 0.15 -14.20
CA MET A 223 19.35 -0.56 -14.00
C MET A 223 20.37 -0.19 -15.10
N HIS A 224 21.24 0.72 -14.79
CA HIS A 224 22.60 0.75 -15.34
C HIS A 224 23.50 0.02 -14.33
N ASP A 225 24.22 -1.00 -14.74
CA ASP A 225 25.25 -1.73 -14.01
C ASP A 225 24.83 -2.93 -13.15
N ALA A 226 24.50 -4.03 -13.81
CA ALA A 226 24.71 -5.36 -13.23
C ALA A 226 24.82 -6.45 -14.30
N ALA A 227 25.62 -6.30 -15.34
CA ALA A 227 26.11 -7.42 -16.15
C ALA A 227 27.18 -6.93 -17.15
N SER A 228 28.41 -6.84 -16.72
CA SER A 228 29.56 -7.12 -17.56
C SER A 228 30.62 -7.81 -16.71
N GLY A 229 30.37 -9.09 -16.46
CA GLY A 229 31.40 -10.00 -15.98
C GLY A 229 32.10 -10.61 -17.18
N GLU A 230 33.00 -9.90 -17.82
CA GLU A 230 34.10 -10.52 -18.53
C GLU A 230 35.25 -10.64 -17.56
N GLU A 231 35.65 -11.91 -17.28
CA GLU A 231 36.89 -12.28 -16.65
C GLU A 231 38.08 -11.69 -17.46
N GLN A 232 38.54 -10.53 -17.06
CA GLN A 232 39.90 -10.14 -17.27
C GLN A 232 40.64 -10.25 -15.93
N VAL A 233 41.41 -11.33 -15.81
CA VAL A 233 42.43 -11.50 -14.78
C VAL A 233 43.43 -10.36 -14.92
N PHE A 234 43.20 -9.29 -14.17
CA PHE A 234 44.19 -8.28 -13.87
C PHE A 234 44.55 -8.44 -12.41
N GLU A 235 45.73 -8.98 -12.16
CA GLU A 235 46.38 -8.95 -10.85
C GLU A 235 46.61 -7.47 -10.46
N ALA A 236 45.64 -6.90 -9.74
CA ALA A 236 45.80 -5.64 -9.06
C ALA A 236 46.41 -5.89 -7.67
N PRO A 237 47.33 -5.02 -7.21
CA PRO A 237 48.02 -5.22 -5.93
C PRO A 237 47.04 -5.32 -4.77
N ALA A 238 47.32 -6.23 -3.84
CA ALA A 238 46.51 -6.56 -2.67
C ALA A 238 46.20 -5.38 -1.71
N GLU A 239 46.70 -4.21 -1.96
CA GLU A 239 46.50 -3.00 -1.15
C GLU A 239 45.25 -2.18 -1.50
N GLN A 240 44.57 -2.44 -2.63
CA GLN A 240 43.32 -1.73 -3.01
C GLN A 240 42.03 -2.46 -2.63
N LEU A 241 42.07 -3.61 -1.99
CA LEU A 241 40.91 -4.39 -1.53
C LEU A 241 40.40 -4.01 -0.13
N MET A 242 40.91 -2.95 0.47
CA MET A 242 40.33 -2.32 1.66
C MET A 242 39.35 -1.20 1.27
N ILE A 243 38.51 -1.43 0.26
CA ILE A 243 37.31 -0.60 0.09
C ILE A 243 36.41 -0.95 1.26
N ASN A 244 36.38 -0.03 2.24
CA ASN A 244 35.49 0.01 3.39
C ASN A 244 34.11 -0.55 3.00
N GLU A 245 33.81 -1.82 3.31
CA GLU A 245 32.44 -2.29 3.30
C GLU A 245 31.68 -1.45 4.32
N GLU A 246 30.96 -0.44 3.82
CA GLU A 246 30.14 0.42 4.65
C GLU A 246 29.18 -0.46 5.45
N THR A 247 29.29 -0.41 6.77
CA THR A 247 28.46 -1.22 7.67
C THR A 247 26.99 -0.96 7.35
N MET A 248 26.14 -1.99 7.31
CA MET A 248 24.70 -1.88 6.98
C MET A 248 24.02 -0.75 7.77
N CYS A 249 24.40 -0.55 9.03
CA CYS A 249 23.90 0.56 9.85
C CYS A 249 24.24 1.95 9.26
N ARG A 250 25.44 2.13 8.72
CA ARG A 250 25.83 3.40 8.08
C ARG A 250 25.05 3.64 6.79
N LYS A 251 24.81 2.59 5.99
CA LYS A 251 23.97 2.66 4.79
C LYS A 251 22.55 3.07 5.15
N VAL A 252 21.95 2.43 6.16
CA VAL A 252 20.60 2.77 6.65
C VAL A 252 20.53 4.22 7.13
N LEU A 253 21.50 4.69 7.91
CA LEU A 253 21.52 6.07 8.40
C LEU A 253 21.68 7.08 7.25
N ARG A 254 22.50 6.77 6.26
CA ARG A 254 22.65 7.59 5.06
C ARG A 254 21.34 7.67 4.29
N CYS A 255 20.72 6.53 3.99
CA CYS A 255 19.44 6.45 3.29
C CYS A 255 18.35 7.19 4.08
N LEU A 256 18.27 7.01 5.40
CA LEU A 256 17.33 7.73 6.26
C LEU A 256 17.54 9.25 6.19
N LYS A 257 18.78 9.72 6.16
CA LYS A 257 19.10 11.16 6.05
C LYS A 257 18.64 11.75 4.71
N ILE A 258 18.85 11.03 3.59
CA ILE A 258 18.44 11.53 2.26
C ILE A 258 16.93 11.40 2.01
N THR A 259 16.26 10.40 2.57
CA THR A 259 14.82 10.18 2.43
C THR A 259 13.99 10.82 3.52
N GLY A 260 14.61 11.38 4.57
CA GLY A 260 13.94 11.82 5.81
C GLY A 260 12.76 12.77 5.58
N TRP A 261 12.90 13.73 4.64
CA TRP A 261 11.81 14.66 4.33
C TRP A 261 10.60 13.96 3.68
N LEU A 262 10.85 13.04 2.74
CA LEU A 262 9.77 12.27 2.12
C LEU A 262 9.11 11.31 3.12
N SER A 263 9.92 10.66 3.95
CA SER A 263 9.47 9.77 5.02
C SER A 263 8.58 10.49 6.02
N PHE A 264 8.99 11.69 6.46
CA PHE A 264 8.21 12.52 7.39
C PHE A 264 6.85 12.90 6.79
N ASN A 265 6.84 13.43 5.55
CA ASN A 265 5.59 13.84 4.90
C ASN A 265 4.64 12.64 4.72
N LEU A 266 5.16 11.50 4.29
CA LEU A 266 4.35 10.30 4.10
C LEU A 266 3.78 9.78 5.42
N CYS A 267 4.59 9.74 6.48
CA CYS A 267 4.16 9.38 7.83
C CYS A 267 3.03 10.31 8.32
N ALA A 268 3.21 11.62 8.16
CA ALA A 268 2.22 12.60 8.60
C ALA A 268 0.90 12.48 7.83
N VAL A 269 0.96 12.30 6.51
CA VAL A 269 -0.26 12.09 5.71
C VAL A 269 -1.03 10.87 6.18
N TYR A 270 -0.36 9.73 6.39
CA TYR A 270 -1.02 8.52 6.87
C TYR A 270 -1.54 8.65 8.30
N LEU A 271 -0.83 9.36 9.17
CA LEU A 271 -1.31 9.67 10.51
C LEU A 271 -2.65 10.43 10.45
N PHE A 272 -2.71 11.51 9.68
CA PHE A 272 -3.92 12.34 9.56
C PHE A 272 -5.06 11.58 8.91
N GLU A 273 -4.76 10.80 7.88
CA GLU A 273 -5.70 9.97 7.13
C GLU A 273 -6.38 8.91 8.03
N TYR A 274 -5.62 8.24 8.89
CA TYR A 274 -6.18 7.22 9.78
C TYR A 274 -6.98 7.81 10.94
N ILE A 275 -6.66 9.01 11.42
CA ILE A 275 -7.53 9.76 12.33
C ILE A 275 -8.87 10.07 11.65
N VAL A 276 -8.87 10.50 10.37
CA VAL A 276 -10.10 10.76 9.62
C VAL A 276 -10.94 9.51 9.42
N GLN A 277 -10.31 8.36 9.14
CA GLN A 277 -11.03 7.09 8.99
C GLN A 277 -11.76 6.71 10.29
N GLY A 278 -11.15 6.94 11.45
CA GLY A 278 -11.81 6.80 12.74
C GLY A 278 -12.98 7.76 12.91
N CYS A 279 -12.80 9.03 12.53
CA CYS A 279 -13.88 10.00 12.55
C CYS A 279 -15.08 9.54 11.71
N ALA A 280 -14.85 8.95 10.54
CA ALA A 280 -15.93 8.45 9.68
C ALA A 280 -16.81 7.38 10.35
N ALA A 281 -16.28 6.62 11.31
CA ALA A 281 -17.04 5.62 12.05
C ALA A 281 -18.03 6.23 13.07
N LYS A 282 -17.80 7.48 13.51
CA LYS A 282 -18.57 8.15 14.57
C LYS A 282 -19.27 9.44 14.12
N VAL A 283 -19.13 9.82 12.86
CA VAL A 283 -19.56 11.13 12.37
C VAL A 283 -21.08 11.35 12.47
N ARG A 284 -21.88 10.31 12.30
CA ARG A 284 -23.37 10.36 12.44
C ARG A 284 -23.89 9.07 13.07
N PRO A 285 -24.85 9.18 13.99
CA PRO A 285 -25.55 8.00 14.53
C PRO A 285 -26.50 7.43 13.49
N LYS A 286 -26.82 6.13 13.60
CA LYS A 286 -27.74 5.42 12.68
C LYS A 286 -29.10 6.09 12.54
N SER A 287 -29.57 6.79 13.57
CA SER A 287 -30.85 7.51 13.58
C SER A 287 -30.89 8.72 12.62
N GLU A 288 -29.75 9.27 12.24
CA GLU A 288 -29.67 10.44 11.37
C GLU A 288 -29.59 10.09 9.88
N TYR A 289 -29.38 8.83 9.52
CA TYR A 289 -29.39 8.38 8.14
C TYR A 289 -30.20 7.08 8.01
N ASN A 290 -31.20 7.12 7.15
CA ASN A 290 -32.09 5.98 6.89
C ASN A 290 -31.65 5.27 5.58
N ILE A 291 -30.41 4.86 5.50
CA ILE A 291 -29.90 4.07 4.38
C ILE A 291 -29.94 2.61 4.83
N GLY A 292 -30.81 1.82 4.23
CA GLY A 292 -31.01 0.41 4.62
C GLY A 292 -29.74 -0.44 4.43
N CYS A 293 -29.00 -0.20 3.34
CA CYS A 293 -27.70 -0.80 3.05
C CYS A 293 -27.03 0.00 1.92
N PRO A 294 -25.71 0.27 1.97
CA PRO A 294 -24.76 -0.09 3.03
C PRO A 294 -24.82 0.83 4.27
N GLU A 295 -24.20 0.42 5.37
CA GLU A 295 -23.98 1.33 6.49
C GLU A 295 -23.11 2.53 6.05
N LEU A 296 -23.35 3.71 6.67
CA LEU A 296 -22.64 4.94 6.31
C LEU A 296 -21.10 4.78 6.35
N TYR A 297 -20.56 4.11 7.36
CA TYR A 297 -19.14 3.85 7.47
C TYR A 297 -18.60 3.07 6.27
N ALA A 298 -19.28 2.01 5.85
CA ALA A 298 -18.87 1.21 4.70
C ALA A 298 -18.96 2.02 3.40
N ALA A 299 -19.99 2.85 3.24
CA ALA A 299 -20.12 3.76 2.10
C ALA A 299 -18.99 4.81 2.06
N LEU A 300 -18.66 5.42 3.20
CA LEU A 300 -17.55 6.37 3.31
C LEU A 300 -16.20 5.69 3.04
N SER A 301 -16.01 4.47 3.55
CA SER A 301 -14.81 3.68 3.25
C SER A 301 -14.65 3.41 1.76
N LEU A 302 -15.73 3.06 1.05
CA LEU A 302 -15.69 2.89 -0.41
C LEU A 302 -15.36 4.21 -1.13
N CYS A 303 -15.93 5.33 -0.70
CA CYS A 303 -15.64 6.65 -1.25
C CYS A 303 -14.17 7.03 -1.07
N TYR A 304 -13.61 6.78 0.11
CA TYR A 304 -12.19 6.95 0.37
C TYR A 304 -11.33 6.10 -0.57
N GLN A 305 -11.63 4.82 -0.71
CA GLN A 305 -10.89 3.92 -1.58
C GLN A 305 -10.99 4.31 -3.06
N ALA A 306 -12.14 4.83 -3.49
CA ALA A 306 -12.29 5.38 -4.85
C ALA A 306 -11.35 6.57 -5.07
N GLY A 307 -11.24 7.48 -4.10
CA GLY A 307 -10.29 8.59 -4.13
C GLY A 307 -8.83 8.12 -4.21
N VAL A 308 -8.46 7.12 -3.39
CA VAL A 308 -7.13 6.50 -3.41
C VAL A 308 -6.84 5.88 -4.78
N PHE A 309 -7.78 5.14 -5.36
CA PHE A 309 -7.61 4.52 -6.67
C PHE A 309 -7.37 5.56 -7.77
N VAL A 310 -8.20 6.59 -7.82
CA VAL A 310 -8.07 7.68 -8.82
C VAL A 310 -6.70 8.36 -8.70
N SER A 311 -6.30 8.74 -7.49
CA SER A 311 -5.04 9.46 -7.30
C SER A 311 -3.81 8.59 -7.54
N ARG A 312 -3.81 7.33 -7.12
CA ARG A 312 -2.71 6.39 -7.41
C ARG A 312 -2.58 6.06 -8.90
N SER A 313 -3.67 6.18 -9.66
CA SER A 313 -3.67 5.98 -11.11
C SER A 313 -3.24 7.23 -11.89
N SER A 314 -3.17 8.39 -11.26
CA SER A 314 -3.02 9.69 -11.92
C SER A 314 -1.59 10.21 -12.03
N VAL A 315 -0.57 9.50 -11.55
CA VAL A 315 0.82 10.00 -11.49
C VAL A 315 1.41 10.37 -12.85
N GLN A 316 0.96 9.74 -13.92
CA GLN A 316 1.38 10.09 -15.28
C GLN A 316 0.73 11.38 -15.78
N LEU A 317 -0.45 11.73 -15.27
CA LEU A 317 -1.20 12.94 -15.64
C LEU A 317 -0.83 14.11 -14.73
N LEU A 318 -0.62 13.86 -13.44
CA LEU A 318 -0.40 14.91 -12.45
C LEU A 318 0.76 14.53 -11.51
N ARG A 319 1.93 15.12 -11.77
CA ARG A 319 3.13 14.96 -10.94
C ARG A 319 3.23 16.11 -9.95
N ILE A 320 3.12 15.81 -8.66
CA ILE A 320 3.20 16.81 -7.58
C ILE A 320 4.60 16.78 -6.99
N LYS A 321 5.41 17.80 -7.34
CA LYS A 321 6.79 17.93 -6.86
C LYS A 321 6.87 18.32 -5.37
N ARG A 322 5.91 19.13 -4.88
CA ARG A 322 5.87 19.63 -3.50
C ARG A 322 4.91 18.79 -2.66
N VAL A 323 5.38 17.64 -2.16
CA VAL A 323 4.56 16.70 -1.37
C VAL A 323 4.08 17.30 -0.04
N GLU A 324 4.77 18.29 0.49
CA GLU A 324 4.39 19.03 1.70
C GLU A 324 3.02 19.72 1.58
N ILE A 325 2.61 20.10 0.38
CA ILE A 325 1.28 20.70 0.15
C ILE A 325 0.20 19.66 0.47
N LEU A 326 0.38 18.42 0.03
CA LEU A 326 -0.57 17.33 0.31
C LEU A 326 -0.66 17.05 1.82
N THR A 327 0.47 17.11 2.52
CA THR A 327 0.55 16.94 3.97
C THR A 327 -0.25 18.03 4.70
N ILE A 328 -0.08 19.30 4.30
CA ILE A 328 -0.81 20.43 4.92
C ILE A 328 -2.30 20.30 4.64
N LEU A 329 -2.70 20.01 3.40
CA LEU A 329 -4.11 19.83 3.04
C LEU A 329 -4.76 18.69 3.82
N GLN A 330 -4.03 17.58 4.02
CA GLN A 330 -4.53 16.45 4.80
C GLN A 330 -4.66 16.79 6.30
N ALA A 331 -3.74 17.59 6.84
CA ALA A 331 -3.84 18.10 8.21
C ALA A 331 -5.09 18.99 8.40
N VAL A 332 -5.32 19.93 7.49
CA VAL A 332 -6.53 20.79 7.50
C VAL A 332 -7.79 19.94 7.43
N ASN A 333 -7.79 18.96 6.54
CA ASN A 333 -8.91 18.06 6.36
C ASN A 333 -9.19 17.23 7.63
N MET A 334 -8.15 16.72 8.30
CA MET A 334 -8.28 16.04 9.59
C MET A 334 -8.97 16.92 10.63
N PHE A 335 -8.58 18.18 10.77
CA PHE A 335 -9.24 19.10 11.70
C PHE A 335 -10.72 19.33 11.35
N ILE A 336 -11.06 19.47 10.06
CA ILE A 336 -12.46 19.58 9.62
C ILE A 336 -13.27 18.37 10.09
N TRP A 337 -12.77 17.12 9.92
CA TRP A 337 -13.45 15.92 10.36
C TRP A 337 -13.56 15.83 11.88
N LEU A 338 -12.52 16.20 12.64
CA LEU A 338 -12.57 16.24 14.10
C LEU A 338 -13.63 17.23 14.62
N PHE A 339 -13.71 18.41 14.01
CA PHE A 339 -14.75 19.39 14.35
C PHE A 339 -16.14 18.88 13.96
N ASP A 340 -16.27 18.18 12.83
CA ASP A 340 -17.58 17.65 12.41
C ASP A 340 -18.09 16.53 13.31
N VAL A 341 -17.21 15.67 13.84
CA VAL A 341 -17.60 14.66 14.84
C VAL A 341 -18.21 15.31 16.07
N HIS A 342 -17.67 16.47 16.50
CA HIS A 342 -18.14 17.17 17.70
C HIS A 342 -19.37 18.04 17.44
N TYR A 343 -19.35 18.85 16.36
CA TYR A 343 -20.38 19.87 16.09
C TYR A 343 -21.42 19.45 15.06
N LYS A 344 -21.20 18.35 14.32
CA LYS A 344 -22.08 17.82 13.28
C LYS A 344 -22.53 18.87 12.24
N PHE A 345 -21.59 19.75 11.85
CA PHE A 345 -21.93 20.91 11.00
C PHE A 345 -22.04 20.58 9.50
N MET A 346 -21.36 19.52 9.02
CA MET A 346 -21.44 19.11 7.63
C MET A 346 -22.74 18.37 7.34
N PRO A 347 -23.47 18.69 6.26
CA PRO A 347 -24.59 17.84 5.81
C PRO A 347 -24.12 16.44 5.45
N THR A 348 -24.90 15.41 5.84
CA THR A 348 -24.54 13.99 5.59
C THR A 348 -24.28 13.71 4.10
N ALA A 349 -24.99 14.42 3.20
CA ALA A 349 -24.80 14.28 1.74
C ALA A 349 -23.41 14.73 1.23
N ILE A 350 -22.69 15.58 1.96
CA ILE A 350 -21.36 16.08 1.57
C ILE A 350 -20.25 15.14 2.03
N LEU A 351 -20.47 14.36 3.10
CA LEU A 351 -19.47 13.47 3.69
C LEU A 351 -18.81 12.52 2.66
N PRO A 352 -19.52 11.89 1.70
CA PRO A 352 -18.92 11.08 0.66
C PRO A 352 -17.89 11.84 -0.19
N ALA A 353 -18.21 13.07 -0.60
CA ALA A 353 -17.31 13.90 -1.42
C ALA A 353 -16.05 14.30 -0.64
N VAL A 354 -16.20 14.67 0.64
CA VAL A 354 -15.06 15.02 1.49
C VAL A 354 -14.20 13.77 1.75
N MET A 355 -14.81 12.59 1.86
CA MET A 355 -14.08 11.35 2.06
C MET A 355 -13.32 10.90 0.79
N ILE A 356 -13.87 11.13 -0.42
CA ILE A 356 -13.13 10.99 -1.68
C ILE A 356 -11.89 11.90 -1.67
N TYR A 357 -12.04 13.15 -1.22
CA TYR A 357 -10.94 14.10 -1.14
C TYR A 357 -9.82 13.62 -0.19
N VAL A 358 -10.16 13.02 0.96
CA VAL A 358 -9.19 12.36 1.86
C VAL A 358 -8.37 11.32 1.09
N GLY A 359 -9.06 10.43 0.36
CA GLY A 359 -8.42 9.38 -0.44
C GLY A 359 -7.55 9.93 -1.57
N LEU A 360 -7.97 11.01 -2.23
CA LEU A 360 -7.18 11.68 -3.26
C LEU A 360 -5.85 12.20 -2.71
N LEU A 361 -5.84 12.82 -1.54
CA LEU A 361 -4.63 13.36 -0.90
C LEU A 361 -3.68 12.23 -0.46
N GLY A 362 -4.21 11.19 0.18
CA GLY A 362 -3.43 10.03 0.64
C GLY A 362 -2.77 9.28 -0.52
N GLY A 363 -3.57 8.91 -1.53
CA GLY A 363 -3.08 8.20 -2.70
C GLY A 363 -2.10 9.03 -3.54
N ALA A 364 -2.33 10.33 -3.70
CA ALA A 364 -1.41 11.23 -4.40
C ALA A 364 -0.07 11.34 -3.67
N SER A 365 -0.07 11.42 -2.33
CA SER A 365 1.16 11.45 -1.53
C SER A 365 1.97 10.18 -1.73
N TYR A 366 1.32 9.02 -1.66
CA TYR A 366 1.96 7.72 -1.88
C TYR A 366 2.63 7.65 -3.24
N VAL A 367 1.86 7.82 -4.31
CA VAL A 367 2.36 7.59 -5.67
C VAL A 367 3.45 8.60 -6.07
N ASN A 368 3.32 9.89 -5.69
CA ASN A 368 4.33 10.89 -6.03
C ASN A 368 5.64 10.71 -5.26
N ILE A 369 5.59 10.26 -4.00
CA ILE A 369 6.81 9.98 -3.21
C ILE A 369 7.54 8.77 -3.78
N PHE A 370 6.86 7.66 -4.05
CA PHE A 370 7.51 6.48 -4.64
C PHE A 370 7.98 6.72 -6.08
N TYR A 371 7.24 7.50 -6.86
CA TYR A 371 7.68 7.94 -8.18
C TYR A 371 9.02 8.71 -8.08
N ARG A 372 9.15 9.64 -7.15
CA ARG A 372 10.41 10.38 -6.92
C ARG A 372 11.55 9.49 -6.47
N LEU A 373 11.31 8.54 -5.56
CA LEU A 373 12.34 7.59 -5.10
C LEU A 373 12.88 6.75 -6.24
N LEU A 374 12.07 6.48 -7.25
CA LEU A 374 12.43 5.63 -8.39
C LEU A 374 13.11 6.42 -9.53
N HIS A 375 12.91 7.76 -9.62
CA HIS A 375 13.37 8.55 -10.77
C HIS A 375 14.41 9.62 -10.44
N ASP A 376 14.48 10.07 -9.19
CA ASP A 376 15.36 11.17 -8.82
C ASP A 376 16.79 10.64 -8.64
N ASP A 377 17.76 11.21 -9.34
CA ASP A 377 19.19 10.88 -9.27
C ASP A 377 19.80 11.11 -7.87
N LYS A 378 19.09 11.81 -7.01
CA LYS A 378 19.44 11.98 -5.60
C LYS A 378 19.57 10.66 -4.86
N TYR A 379 18.87 9.60 -5.32
CA TYR A 379 18.85 8.28 -4.67
C TYR A 379 19.72 7.31 -5.44
N PRO A 380 20.90 6.89 -4.87
CA PRO A 380 21.82 5.99 -5.54
C PRO A 380 21.16 4.66 -5.91
N ASP A 381 21.39 4.17 -7.12
CA ASP A 381 20.78 2.92 -7.61
C ASP A 381 21.07 1.71 -6.72
N GLN A 382 22.31 1.64 -6.19
CA GLN A 382 22.73 0.57 -5.28
C GLN A 382 21.92 0.53 -3.97
N ASP A 383 21.47 1.69 -3.47
CA ASP A 383 20.74 1.83 -2.21
C ASP A 383 19.24 2.13 -2.42
N ARG A 384 18.77 2.19 -3.67
CA ARG A 384 17.40 2.60 -4.02
C ARG A 384 16.34 1.70 -3.38
N GLU A 385 16.54 0.38 -3.41
CA GLU A 385 15.65 -0.56 -2.72
C GLU A 385 15.63 -0.32 -1.20
N LEU A 386 16.77 -0.03 -0.61
CA LEU A 386 16.87 0.30 0.82
C LEU A 386 16.14 1.61 1.14
N CYS A 387 16.30 2.65 0.32
CA CYS A 387 15.59 3.92 0.45
C CYS A 387 14.06 3.73 0.36
N ILE A 388 13.59 2.95 -0.61
CA ILE A 388 12.17 2.60 -0.77
C ILE A 388 11.65 1.87 0.46
N ASN A 389 12.38 0.89 0.96
CA ASN A 389 11.99 0.12 2.14
C ASN A 389 11.93 0.98 3.40
N ILE A 390 12.86 1.90 3.57
CA ILE A 390 12.86 2.87 4.70
C ILE A 390 11.61 3.74 4.62
N VAL A 391 11.31 4.35 3.48
CA VAL A 391 10.12 5.20 3.31
C VAL A 391 8.83 4.39 3.54
N ALA A 392 8.78 3.14 3.08
CA ALA A 392 7.64 2.26 3.29
C ALA A 392 7.40 1.91 4.78
N ILE A 393 8.44 1.90 5.62
CA ILE A 393 8.30 1.74 7.08
C ILE A 393 7.55 2.94 7.68
N PHE A 394 7.81 4.15 7.19
CA PHE A 394 7.15 5.36 7.69
C PHE A 394 5.66 5.43 7.36
N ILE A 395 5.17 4.75 6.32
CA ILE A 395 3.74 4.52 6.10
C ILE A 395 3.14 3.81 7.31
N THR A 396 3.72 2.67 7.66
CA THR A 396 3.22 1.86 8.79
C THR A 396 3.29 2.62 10.10
N LEU A 397 4.37 3.38 10.32
CA LEU A 397 4.50 4.23 11.50
C LEU A 397 3.38 5.27 11.56
N GLY A 398 3.06 5.93 10.42
CA GLY A 398 1.96 6.88 10.32
C GLY A 398 0.60 6.24 10.64
N ILE A 399 0.35 5.05 10.10
CA ILE A 399 -0.88 4.27 10.38
C ILE A 399 -1.00 3.96 11.87
N VAL A 400 0.06 3.44 12.49
CA VAL A 400 0.05 3.09 13.92
C VAL A 400 -0.18 4.33 14.78
N LEU A 401 0.54 5.42 14.52
CA LEU A 401 0.36 6.68 15.25
C LEU A 401 -1.05 7.24 15.06
N GLY A 402 -1.61 7.18 13.84
CA GLY A 402 -2.97 7.61 13.54
C GLY A 402 -4.01 6.80 14.31
N THR A 403 -3.90 5.47 14.29
CA THR A 403 -4.83 4.56 15.00
C THR A 403 -4.75 4.73 16.53
N VAL A 404 -3.54 4.90 17.08
CA VAL A 404 -3.36 5.17 18.52
C VAL A 404 -3.95 6.52 18.89
N SER A 405 -3.68 7.56 18.07
CA SER A 405 -4.24 8.91 18.30
C SER A 405 -5.76 8.91 18.26
N GLU A 406 -6.35 8.23 17.25
CA GLU A 406 -7.79 8.01 17.15
C GLU A 406 -8.34 7.36 18.42
N THR A 407 -7.74 6.25 18.85
CA THR A 407 -8.19 5.51 20.04
C THR A 407 -8.16 6.38 21.28
N ILE A 408 -7.12 7.18 21.47
CA ILE A 408 -7.00 8.12 22.60
C ILE A 408 -8.08 9.19 22.50
N LEU A 409 -8.24 9.85 21.35
CA LEU A 409 -9.21 10.93 21.15
C LEU A 409 -10.65 10.47 21.44
N PHE A 410 -11.03 9.29 20.97
CA PHE A 410 -12.40 8.76 21.13
C PHE A 410 -12.67 8.16 22.51
N ASN A 411 -11.64 7.84 23.27
CA ASN A 411 -11.80 7.41 24.66
C ASN A 411 -11.68 8.56 25.69
N THR A 412 -11.18 9.73 25.26
CA THR A 412 -10.96 10.88 26.17
C THR A 412 -11.83 12.08 25.78
N VAL A 413 -11.47 12.79 24.71
CA VAL A 413 -12.04 14.10 24.34
C VAL A 413 -13.36 13.96 23.58
N LEU A 414 -13.48 12.96 22.72
CA LEU A 414 -14.64 12.73 21.86
C LEU A 414 -15.45 11.51 22.32
N LYS A 415 -15.44 11.22 23.61
CA LYS A 415 -16.24 10.15 24.19
C LYS A 415 -17.71 10.53 24.04
N SER A 416 -18.44 9.82 23.18
CA SER A 416 -19.90 9.89 23.12
C SER A 416 -20.44 9.17 24.34
N ASP A 417 -21.25 9.86 25.13
CA ASP A 417 -22.03 9.27 26.22
C ASP A 417 -22.99 8.19 25.72
#